data_b99c81cc8b34f93293811da60c6e20b4
#
_entry.id   b99c81cc8b34f93293811da60c6e20b4
#
_cell.length_a   1.000
_cell.length_b   1.000
_cell.length_c   1.000
_cell.angle_alpha   90.00
_cell.angle_beta   90.00
_cell.angle_gamma   90.00
#
_symmetry.space_group_name_H-M   'P 1'
#
loop_
_entity.id
_entity.type
_entity.pdbx_description
1 polymer ?
#
loop_
_entity_poly.entity_id
_entity_poly.type
_entity_poly.pdbx_seq_one_letter_code
_entity_poly.pdbx_strand_id
1 'polypeptide(L)'
;MTSKPTQDRHRAKRLALSDPDEALRLARDIEDHWFRCQALALVAFRCESDTLRATAITESFQAGWELGAVNRVVVASSWPLKVLCKKGGAERLEDEVRRLLAIIDTDRSPVRRAESLDFVLGALITAPRELFWQAYEQLEEACRAPLHGGKRNVKGEALLVQWMPVLHAFDPARAEAALAAIQGPVLAERARATIAQNPSVNPEKWIPRPSLD
;
A
#
# COMPACT_ATOMS: atom_id res chain seq x y z
N MET A 1 -15.55 21.13 7.40
CA MET A 1 -16.52 20.56 6.44
C MET A 1 -15.75 19.59 5.54
N THR A 2 -16.21 18.36 5.39
CA THR A 2 -15.62 17.37 4.45
C THR A 2 -15.96 17.76 3.01
N SER A 3 -15.00 17.61 2.07
CA SER A 3 -15.20 17.90 0.64
C SER A 3 -16.28 16.98 0.02
N LYS A 4 -16.94 17.44 -1.05
CA LYS A 4 -17.95 16.65 -1.77
C LYS A 4 -17.41 15.26 -2.19
N PRO A 5 -16.21 15.12 -2.82
CA PRO A 5 -15.68 13.80 -3.18
C PRO A 5 -15.50 12.85 -2.00
N THR A 6 -15.12 13.38 -0.82
CA THR A 6 -15.04 12.58 0.40
C THR A 6 -16.41 12.08 0.86
N GLN A 7 -17.44 12.92 0.78
CA GLN A 7 -18.81 12.54 1.14
C GLN A 7 -19.35 11.47 0.17
N ASP A 8 -19.12 11.64 -1.13
CA ASP A 8 -19.56 10.71 -2.17
C ASP A 8 -18.87 9.34 -2.02
N ARG A 9 -17.56 9.31 -1.73
CA ARG A 9 -16.84 8.09 -1.39
C ARG A 9 -17.45 7.36 -0.19
N HIS A 10 -17.77 8.07 0.89
CA HIS A 10 -18.40 7.47 2.07
C HIS A 10 -19.83 6.99 1.78
N ARG A 11 -20.56 7.68 0.90
CA ARG A 11 -21.90 7.26 0.49
C ARG A 11 -21.84 5.98 -0.32
N ALA A 12 -20.96 5.90 -1.33
CA ALA A 12 -20.76 4.69 -2.12
C ALA A 12 -20.37 3.50 -1.22
N LYS A 13 -19.42 3.69 -0.28
CA LYS A 13 -19.06 2.68 0.71
C LYS A 13 -20.25 2.14 1.50
N ARG A 14 -21.16 3.01 1.98
CA ARG A 14 -22.33 2.59 2.77
C ARG A 14 -23.33 1.80 1.94
N LEU A 15 -23.56 2.20 0.69
CA LEU A 15 -24.51 1.54 -0.21
C LEU A 15 -24.01 0.20 -0.74
N ALA A 16 -22.71 -0.05 -0.74
CA ALA A 16 -22.12 -1.24 -1.36
C ALA A 16 -22.64 -2.58 -0.85
N LEU A 17 -23.22 -2.64 0.36
CA LEU A 17 -23.85 -3.85 0.91
C LEU A 17 -25.34 -3.99 0.55
N SER A 18 -26.07 -2.86 0.53
CA SER A 18 -27.53 -2.88 0.33
C SER A 18 -27.94 -2.66 -1.11
N ASP A 19 -27.18 -1.89 -1.86
CA ASP A 19 -27.41 -1.57 -3.27
C ASP A 19 -26.07 -1.39 -3.98
N PRO A 20 -25.40 -2.49 -4.35
CA PRO A 20 -24.06 -2.44 -4.95
C PRO A 20 -24.06 -1.81 -6.34
N ASP A 21 -25.15 -1.89 -7.12
CA ASP A 21 -25.24 -1.24 -8.43
C ASP A 21 -25.28 0.27 -8.31
N GLU A 22 -26.11 0.82 -7.39
CA GLU A 22 -26.14 2.25 -7.11
C GLU A 22 -24.83 2.73 -6.49
N ALA A 23 -24.17 1.92 -5.63
CA ALA A 23 -22.88 2.23 -5.08
C ALA A 23 -21.81 2.36 -6.17
N LEU A 24 -21.80 1.44 -7.14
CA LEU A 24 -20.90 1.46 -8.29
C LEU A 24 -21.14 2.68 -9.16
N ARG A 25 -22.41 3.00 -9.45
CA ARG A 25 -22.80 4.20 -10.21
C ARG A 25 -22.29 5.47 -9.53
N LEU A 26 -22.55 5.63 -8.23
CA LEU A 26 -22.07 6.79 -7.46
C LEU A 26 -20.56 6.91 -7.43
N ALA A 27 -19.84 5.78 -7.33
CA ALA A 27 -18.39 5.79 -7.35
C ALA A 27 -17.83 6.24 -8.71
N ARG A 28 -18.46 5.85 -9.82
CA ARG A 28 -18.11 6.28 -11.19
C ARG A 28 -18.32 7.77 -11.41
N ASP A 29 -19.36 8.35 -10.81
CA ASP A 29 -19.73 9.77 -10.93
C ASP A 29 -18.78 10.72 -10.17
N ILE A 30 -17.84 10.19 -9.37
CA ILE A 30 -16.81 11.00 -8.71
C ILE A 30 -15.81 11.49 -9.74
N GLU A 31 -15.76 12.83 -9.99
CA GLU A 31 -14.88 13.43 -10.98
C GLU A 31 -13.38 13.27 -10.64
N ASP A 32 -13.02 13.42 -9.37
CA ASP A 32 -11.64 13.30 -8.90
C ASP A 32 -11.18 11.84 -8.90
N HIS A 33 -10.21 11.52 -9.76
CA HIS A 33 -9.69 10.16 -9.97
C HIS A 33 -9.14 9.52 -8.69
N TRP A 34 -8.56 10.30 -7.77
CA TRP A 34 -8.07 9.82 -6.48
C TRP A 34 -9.21 9.28 -5.61
N PHE A 35 -10.26 10.06 -5.45
CA PHE A 35 -11.42 9.65 -4.68
C PHE A 35 -12.26 8.59 -5.39
N ARG A 36 -12.33 8.63 -6.73
CA ARG A 36 -12.98 7.59 -7.55
C ARG A 36 -12.31 6.24 -7.36
N CYS A 37 -10.98 6.19 -7.45
CA CYS A 37 -10.20 4.97 -7.21
C CYS A 37 -10.53 4.37 -5.83
N GLN A 38 -10.50 5.18 -4.78
CA GLN A 38 -10.80 4.74 -3.42
C GLN A 38 -12.27 4.28 -3.26
N ALA A 39 -13.22 5.01 -3.84
CA ALA A 39 -14.64 4.66 -3.77
C ALA A 39 -14.92 3.31 -4.43
N LEU A 40 -14.38 3.10 -5.63
CA LEU A 40 -14.50 1.85 -6.38
C LEU A 40 -13.86 0.67 -5.62
N ALA A 41 -12.69 0.86 -5.01
CA ALA A 41 -12.06 -0.15 -4.17
C ALA A 41 -12.92 -0.50 -2.94
N LEU A 42 -13.54 0.49 -2.30
CA LEU A 42 -14.45 0.26 -1.16
C LEU A 42 -15.74 -0.46 -1.58
N VAL A 43 -16.29 -0.16 -2.74
CA VAL A 43 -17.43 -0.90 -3.32
C VAL A 43 -17.01 -2.34 -3.58
N ALA A 44 -15.87 -2.57 -4.24
CA ALA A 44 -15.34 -3.89 -4.51
C ALA A 44 -15.09 -4.72 -3.25
N PHE A 45 -14.61 -4.08 -2.19
CA PHE A 45 -14.36 -4.76 -0.92
C PHE A 45 -15.63 -5.24 -0.22
N ARG A 46 -16.71 -4.45 -0.33
CA ARG A 46 -17.96 -4.69 0.41
C ARG A 46 -19.03 -5.44 -0.35
N CYS A 47 -19.06 -5.35 -1.70
CA CYS A 47 -20.08 -6.07 -2.47
C CYS A 47 -19.86 -7.58 -2.42
N GLU A 48 -20.96 -8.32 -2.42
CA GLU A 48 -20.95 -9.79 -2.40
C GLU A 48 -20.83 -10.40 -3.81
N SER A 49 -21.30 -9.67 -4.84
CA SER A 49 -21.23 -10.11 -6.23
C SER A 49 -19.80 -10.12 -6.77
N ASP A 50 -19.31 -11.28 -7.17
CA ASP A 50 -17.98 -11.45 -7.76
C ASP A 50 -17.81 -10.69 -9.07
N THR A 51 -18.86 -10.62 -9.90
CA THR A 51 -18.85 -9.88 -11.17
C THR A 51 -18.74 -8.38 -10.93
N LEU A 52 -19.53 -7.82 -10.02
CA LEU A 52 -19.44 -6.41 -9.66
C LEU A 52 -18.10 -6.08 -8.98
N ARG A 53 -17.60 -6.98 -8.13
CA ARG A 53 -16.28 -6.86 -7.52
C ARG A 53 -15.18 -6.77 -8.57
N ALA A 54 -15.17 -7.67 -9.54
CA ALA A 54 -14.17 -7.69 -10.61
C ALA A 54 -14.23 -6.40 -11.45
N THR A 55 -15.43 -5.93 -11.78
CA THR A 55 -15.67 -4.66 -12.48
C THR A 55 -15.13 -3.48 -11.67
N ALA A 56 -15.54 -3.37 -10.40
CA ALA A 56 -15.13 -2.26 -9.53
C ALA A 56 -13.60 -2.24 -9.29
N ILE A 57 -12.94 -3.41 -9.15
CA ILE A 57 -11.48 -3.49 -9.06
C ILE A 57 -10.83 -2.96 -10.35
N THR A 58 -11.34 -3.38 -11.51
CA THR A 58 -10.80 -2.94 -12.81
C THR A 58 -10.86 -1.45 -12.97
N GLU A 59 -12.02 -0.86 -12.71
CA GLU A 59 -12.24 0.58 -12.82
C GLU A 59 -11.49 1.37 -11.76
N SER A 60 -11.29 0.77 -10.56
CA SER A 60 -10.48 1.37 -9.50
C SER A 60 -9.02 1.52 -9.93
N PHE A 61 -8.41 0.47 -10.48
CA PHE A 61 -7.05 0.57 -11.02
C PHE A 61 -6.99 1.57 -12.17
N GLN A 62 -7.95 1.56 -13.09
CA GLN A 62 -7.99 2.52 -14.19
C GLN A 62 -7.99 3.96 -13.66
N ALA A 63 -8.87 4.30 -12.71
CA ALA A 63 -8.89 5.62 -12.08
C ALA A 63 -7.56 5.96 -11.39
N GLY A 64 -6.89 4.98 -10.76
CA GLY A 64 -5.56 5.15 -10.17
C GLY A 64 -4.50 5.51 -11.22
N TRP A 65 -4.48 4.80 -12.35
CA TRP A 65 -3.53 5.05 -13.45
C TRP A 65 -3.73 6.42 -14.12
N GLU A 66 -4.94 6.97 -14.13
CA GLU A 66 -5.25 8.30 -14.69
C GLU A 66 -4.67 9.46 -13.86
N LEU A 67 -4.10 9.23 -12.68
CA LEU A 67 -3.50 10.27 -11.83
C LEU A 67 -2.16 10.81 -12.34
N GLY A 68 -1.49 10.11 -13.23
CA GLY A 68 -0.29 10.53 -13.96
C GLY A 68 1.01 10.58 -13.14
N ALA A 69 1.04 11.17 -11.96
CA ALA A 69 2.24 11.22 -11.13
C ALA A 69 2.47 9.89 -10.41
N VAL A 70 3.70 9.33 -10.49
CA VAL A 70 4.05 7.99 -10.00
C VAL A 70 3.57 7.73 -8.57
N ASN A 71 3.92 8.59 -7.63
CA ASN A 71 3.51 8.41 -6.23
C ASN A 71 2.00 8.44 -6.04
N ARG A 72 1.27 9.29 -6.79
CA ARG A 72 -0.20 9.33 -6.73
C ARG A 72 -0.84 8.07 -7.31
N VAL A 73 -0.34 7.60 -8.45
CA VAL A 73 -0.77 6.33 -9.06
C VAL A 73 -0.61 5.19 -8.06
N VAL A 74 0.58 5.05 -7.47
CA VAL A 74 0.89 3.94 -6.56
C VAL A 74 0.05 3.99 -5.29
N VAL A 75 -0.03 5.15 -4.64
CA VAL A 75 -0.81 5.31 -3.40
C VAL A 75 -2.30 5.06 -3.64
N ALA A 76 -2.87 5.54 -4.75
CA ALA A 76 -4.26 5.25 -5.09
C ALA A 76 -4.46 3.76 -5.41
N SER A 77 -3.61 3.17 -6.25
CA SER A 77 -3.71 1.77 -6.67
C SER A 77 -3.45 0.77 -5.53
N SER A 78 -2.84 1.20 -4.41
CA SER A 78 -2.73 0.35 -3.23
C SER A 78 -4.08 -0.04 -2.61
N TRP A 79 -5.15 0.74 -2.86
CA TRP A 79 -6.51 0.41 -2.40
C TRP A 79 -7.08 -0.82 -3.11
N PRO A 80 -7.22 -0.85 -4.46
CA PRO A 80 -7.68 -2.06 -5.15
C PRO A 80 -6.68 -3.22 -5.00
N LEU A 81 -5.37 -2.97 -4.84
CA LEU A 81 -4.39 -4.00 -4.55
C LEU A 81 -4.71 -4.72 -3.24
N LYS A 82 -5.02 -4.00 -2.17
CA LYS A 82 -5.43 -4.57 -0.88
C LYS A 82 -6.75 -5.36 -0.99
N VAL A 83 -7.67 -4.92 -1.86
CA VAL A 83 -8.90 -5.69 -2.13
C VAL A 83 -8.57 -7.02 -2.78
N LEU A 84 -7.67 -7.06 -3.78
CA LEU A 84 -7.21 -8.32 -4.39
C LEU A 84 -6.57 -9.26 -3.36
N CYS A 85 -5.73 -8.74 -2.46
CA CYS A 85 -5.13 -9.54 -1.39
C CYS A 85 -6.16 -10.17 -0.46
N LYS A 86 -7.25 -9.45 -0.15
CA LYS A 86 -8.27 -9.90 0.83
C LYS A 86 -9.40 -10.71 0.22
N LYS A 87 -9.73 -10.51 -1.04
CA LYS A 87 -10.90 -11.12 -1.70
C LYS A 87 -10.56 -12.17 -2.75
N GLY A 88 -9.27 -12.33 -3.08
CA GLY A 88 -8.79 -13.25 -4.09
C GLY A 88 -8.52 -12.58 -5.44
N GLY A 89 -7.91 -13.33 -6.36
CA GLY A 89 -7.47 -12.86 -7.67
C GLY A 89 -5.94 -12.94 -7.83
N ALA A 90 -5.34 -14.10 -7.49
CA ALA A 90 -3.89 -14.27 -7.38
C ALA A 90 -3.14 -13.86 -8.65
N GLU A 91 -3.56 -14.34 -9.83
CA GLU A 91 -2.90 -14.02 -11.11
C GLU A 91 -2.89 -12.50 -11.37
N ARG A 92 -4.05 -11.86 -11.20
CA ARG A 92 -4.18 -10.42 -11.36
C ARG A 92 -3.36 -9.65 -10.30
N LEU A 93 -3.28 -10.18 -9.07
CA LEU A 93 -2.48 -9.57 -8.00
C LEU A 93 -1.01 -9.48 -8.41
N GLU A 94 -0.44 -10.56 -8.94
CA GLU A 94 0.95 -10.60 -9.39
C GLU A 94 1.21 -9.59 -10.51
N ASP A 95 0.30 -9.51 -11.49
CA ASP A 95 0.44 -8.56 -12.60
C ASP A 95 0.37 -7.11 -12.15
N GLU A 96 -0.57 -6.75 -11.27
CA GLU A 96 -0.67 -5.38 -10.76
C GLU A 96 0.50 -5.03 -9.85
N VAL A 97 1.00 -5.96 -9.02
CA VAL A 97 2.24 -5.74 -8.24
C VAL A 97 3.40 -5.46 -9.18
N ARG A 98 3.62 -6.32 -10.20
CA ARG A 98 4.70 -6.13 -11.18
C ARG A 98 4.64 -4.78 -11.87
N ARG A 99 3.44 -4.35 -12.29
CA ARG A 99 3.23 -3.04 -12.93
C ARG A 99 3.52 -1.88 -11.99
N LEU A 100 3.09 -1.96 -10.71
CA LEU A 100 3.35 -0.91 -9.73
C LEU A 100 4.83 -0.83 -9.36
N LEU A 101 5.51 -1.95 -9.18
CA LEU A 101 6.95 -1.96 -8.94
C LEU A 101 7.73 -1.36 -10.10
N ALA A 102 7.37 -1.71 -11.34
CA ALA A 102 8.01 -1.16 -12.55
C ALA A 102 7.85 0.37 -12.66
N ILE A 103 6.67 0.93 -12.36
CA ILE A 103 6.49 2.38 -12.41
C ILE A 103 7.23 3.10 -11.27
N ILE A 104 7.31 2.51 -10.09
CA ILE A 104 8.07 3.05 -8.95
C ILE A 104 9.54 3.22 -9.32
N ASP A 105 10.14 2.26 -10.02
CA ASP A 105 11.54 2.31 -10.45
C ASP A 105 11.83 3.48 -11.40
N THR A 106 10.83 4.02 -12.08
CA THR A 106 10.99 5.22 -12.93
C THR A 106 11.17 6.51 -12.13
N ASP A 107 10.82 6.54 -10.84
CA ASP A 107 11.00 7.73 -10.01
C ASP A 107 12.46 7.87 -9.58
N ARG A 108 13.08 9.00 -9.95
CA ARG A 108 14.49 9.29 -9.63
C ARG A 108 14.74 9.58 -8.15
N SER A 109 13.70 9.85 -7.36
CA SER A 109 13.84 10.17 -5.94
C SER A 109 13.76 8.91 -5.08
N PRO A 110 14.86 8.49 -4.41
CA PRO A 110 14.82 7.36 -3.50
C PRO A 110 13.76 7.52 -2.40
N VAL A 111 13.56 8.74 -1.89
CA VAL A 111 12.56 9.03 -0.87
C VAL A 111 11.15 8.78 -1.39
N ARG A 112 10.82 9.27 -2.60
CA ARG A 112 9.48 9.03 -3.19
C ARG A 112 9.27 7.57 -3.55
N ARG A 113 10.31 6.86 -4.03
CA ARG A 113 10.24 5.41 -4.23
C ARG A 113 9.90 4.70 -2.92
N ALA A 114 10.62 5.01 -1.85
CA ALA A 114 10.38 4.41 -0.54
C ALA A 114 8.97 4.71 0.00
N GLU A 115 8.49 5.94 -0.10
CA GLU A 115 7.13 6.33 0.29
C GLU A 115 6.06 5.57 -0.52
N SER A 116 6.26 5.39 -1.83
CA SER A 116 5.37 4.61 -2.70
C SER A 116 5.35 3.13 -2.32
N LEU A 117 6.52 2.54 -2.08
CA LEU A 117 6.67 1.14 -1.67
C LEU A 117 6.05 0.86 -0.31
N ASP A 118 6.08 1.83 0.62
CA ASP A 118 5.40 1.73 1.92
C ASP A 118 3.89 1.45 1.75
N PHE A 119 3.22 2.13 0.82
CA PHE A 119 1.80 1.90 0.51
C PHE A 119 1.56 0.54 -0.16
N VAL A 120 2.42 0.12 -1.09
CA VAL A 120 2.33 -1.20 -1.73
C VAL A 120 2.48 -2.30 -0.68
N LEU A 121 3.50 -2.23 0.17
CA LEU A 121 3.72 -3.19 1.25
C LEU A 121 2.54 -3.25 2.23
N GLY A 122 1.98 -2.09 2.60
CA GLY A 122 0.79 -2.03 3.45
C GLY A 122 -0.42 -2.75 2.83
N ALA A 123 -0.54 -2.73 1.49
CA ALA A 123 -1.57 -3.50 0.79
C ALA A 123 -1.24 -5.01 0.77
N LEU A 124 0.05 -5.38 0.66
CA LEU A 124 0.53 -6.76 0.51
C LEU A 124 0.68 -7.54 1.83
N ILE A 125 0.35 -6.98 2.98
CA ILE A 125 0.51 -7.65 4.28
C ILE A 125 -0.16 -9.03 4.33
N THR A 126 -1.29 -9.19 3.65
CA THR A 126 -2.05 -10.46 3.58
C THR A 126 -1.85 -11.23 2.28
N ALA A 127 -0.98 -10.75 1.40
CA ALA A 127 -0.64 -11.40 0.14
C ALA A 127 0.29 -12.62 0.36
N PRO A 128 0.51 -13.44 -0.69
CA PRO A 128 1.60 -14.41 -0.71
C PRO A 128 2.93 -13.77 -0.33
N ARG A 129 3.72 -14.45 0.50
CA ARG A 129 4.94 -13.90 1.09
C ARG A 129 5.98 -13.49 0.04
N GLU A 130 6.01 -14.17 -1.09
CA GLU A 130 6.91 -13.90 -2.21
C GLU A 130 6.70 -12.49 -2.76
N LEU A 131 5.44 -12.06 -2.95
CA LEU A 131 5.11 -10.71 -3.42
C LEU A 131 5.45 -9.63 -2.40
N PHE A 132 5.22 -9.93 -1.11
CA PHE A 132 5.62 -9.02 -0.04
C PHE A 132 7.13 -8.81 -0.02
N TRP A 133 7.91 -9.90 -0.08
CA TRP A 133 9.37 -9.81 -0.04
C TRP A 133 9.95 -9.13 -1.28
N GLN A 134 9.38 -9.37 -2.46
CA GLN A 134 9.77 -8.67 -3.69
C GLN A 134 9.63 -7.14 -3.54
N ALA A 135 8.50 -6.68 -3.01
CA ALA A 135 8.27 -5.24 -2.76
C ALA A 135 9.17 -4.70 -1.63
N TYR A 136 9.43 -5.52 -0.59
CA TYR A 136 10.29 -5.12 0.52
C TYR A 136 11.75 -4.95 0.10
N GLU A 137 12.28 -5.82 -0.73
CA GLU A 137 13.64 -5.71 -1.26
C GLU A 137 13.86 -4.39 -2.01
N GLN A 138 12.87 -3.96 -2.79
CA GLN A 138 12.92 -2.64 -3.44
C GLN A 138 12.78 -1.49 -2.41
N LEU A 139 11.95 -1.62 -1.37
CA LEU A 139 11.89 -0.63 -0.29
C LEU A 139 13.24 -0.49 0.39
N GLU A 140 13.87 -1.59 0.75
CA GLU A 140 15.17 -1.61 1.41
C GLU A 140 16.23 -0.94 0.54
N GLU A 141 16.27 -1.25 -0.76
CA GLU A 141 17.15 -0.58 -1.73
C GLU A 141 16.91 0.93 -1.77
N ALA A 142 15.64 1.36 -1.94
CA ALA A 142 15.29 2.76 -2.00
C ALA A 142 15.63 3.51 -0.70
N CYS A 143 15.45 2.87 0.46
CA CYS A 143 15.77 3.45 1.76
C CYS A 143 17.29 3.61 1.99
N ARG A 144 18.08 2.69 1.45
CA ARG A 144 19.56 2.71 1.54
C ARG A 144 20.21 3.58 0.48
N ALA A 145 19.52 3.87 -0.61
CA ALA A 145 20.06 4.69 -1.68
C ALA A 145 20.48 6.07 -1.16
N PRO A 146 21.72 6.53 -1.47
CA PRO A 146 22.18 7.84 -1.03
C PRO A 146 21.37 8.96 -1.69
N LEU A 147 21.16 10.03 -0.95
CA LEU A 147 20.56 11.25 -1.48
C LEU A 147 21.60 12.05 -2.29
N HIS A 148 21.12 13.11 -2.95
CA HIS A 148 22.00 14.00 -3.72
C HIS A 148 23.22 14.45 -2.90
N GLY A 149 24.42 14.36 -3.49
CA GLY A 149 25.69 14.66 -2.81
C GLY A 149 26.16 13.57 -1.84
N GLY A 150 25.69 12.33 -1.98
CA GLY A 150 26.12 11.19 -1.16
C GLY A 150 25.60 11.21 0.28
N LYS A 151 24.61 12.04 0.57
CA LYS A 151 24.03 12.16 1.92
C LYS A 151 23.21 10.92 2.28
N ARG A 152 23.30 10.51 3.55
CA ARG A 152 22.51 9.41 4.11
C ARG A 152 21.01 9.69 4.02
N ASN A 153 20.23 8.67 3.65
CA ASN A 153 18.77 8.74 3.57
C ASN A 153 18.12 8.45 4.93
N VAL A 154 18.21 9.41 5.86
CA VAL A 154 17.64 9.28 7.22
C VAL A 154 16.14 9.01 7.21
N LYS A 155 15.40 9.59 6.25
CA LYS A 155 13.95 9.33 6.10
C LYS A 155 13.68 7.88 5.70
N GLY A 156 14.46 7.34 4.76
CA GLY A 156 14.39 5.95 4.37
C GLY A 156 14.68 5.00 5.53
N GLU A 157 15.77 5.23 6.28
CA GLU A 157 16.07 4.43 7.46
C GLU A 157 14.96 4.49 8.52
N ALA A 158 14.35 5.65 8.74
CA ALA A 158 13.22 5.79 9.67
C ALA A 158 11.99 4.99 9.21
N LEU A 159 11.77 4.89 7.91
CA LEU A 159 10.71 4.06 7.33
C LEU A 159 10.99 2.56 7.54
N LEU A 160 12.24 2.12 7.35
CA LEU A 160 12.63 0.73 7.67
C LEU A 160 12.37 0.39 9.14
N VAL A 161 12.69 1.30 10.08
CA VAL A 161 12.39 1.12 11.50
C VAL A 161 10.90 0.89 11.75
N GLN A 162 10.02 1.57 11.03
CA GLN A 162 8.57 1.38 11.13
C GLN A 162 8.13 -0.05 10.75
N TRP A 163 8.83 -0.66 9.78
CA TRP A 163 8.53 -2.01 9.30
C TRP A 163 9.12 -3.13 10.16
N MET A 164 10.08 -2.84 11.05
CA MET A 164 10.80 -3.86 11.82
C MET A 164 9.89 -4.86 12.58
N PRO A 165 8.81 -4.45 13.27
CA PRO A 165 7.95 -5.43 13.96
C PRO A 165 7.23 -6.36 13.00
N VAL A 166 6.83 -5.88 11.82
CA VAL A 166 6.19 -6.70 10.78
C VAL A 166 7.17 -7.68 10.21
N LEU A 167 8.40 -7.22 9.87
CA LEU A 167 9.45 -8.08 9.36
C LEU A 167 9.81 -9.17 10.37
N HIS A 168 9.97 -8.81 11.65
CA HIS A 168 10.25 -9.76 12.72
C HIS A 168 9.14 -10.79 12.88
N ALA A 169 7.87 -10.39 12.76
CA ALA A 169 6.73 -11.31 12.81
C ALA A 169 6.70 -12.27 11.59
N PHE A 170 7.23 -11.84 10.43
CA PHE A 170 7.24 -12.63 9.21
C PHE A 170 8.49 -13.52 9.08
N ASP A 171 9.65 -12.97 9.39
CA ASP A 171 10.95 -13.62 9.31
C ASP A 171 11.95 -12.90 10.23
N PRO A 172 12.18 -13.42 11.45
CA PRO A 172 13.12 -12.83 12.41
C PRO A 172 14.54 -12.68 11.86
N ALA A 173 15.01 -13.62 11.04
CA ALA A 173 16.37 -13.58 10.50
C ALA A 173 16.55 -12.43 9.50
N ARG A 174 15.55 -12.20 8.62
CA ARG A 174 15.54 -11.05 7.72
C ARG A 174 15.42 -9.72 8.48
N ALA A 175 14.62 -9.67 9.54
CA ALA A 175 14.51 -8.48 10.39
C ALA A 175 15.86 -8.12 11.04
N GLU A 176 16.59 -9.11 11.56
CA GLU A 176 17.94 -8.91 12.11
C GLU A 176 18.95 -8.45 11.07
N ALA A 177 18.91 -9.00 9.85
CA ALA A 177 19.75 -8.57 8.74
C ALA A 177 19.46 -7.12 8.34
N ALA A 178 18.17 -6.76 8.25
CA ALA A 178 17.76 -5.38 7.95
C ALA A 178 18.17 -4.41 9.06
N LEU A 179 18.06 -4.81 10.33
CA LEU A 179 18.48 -4.04 11.49
C LEU A 179 19.99 -3.78 11.49
N ALA A 180 20.80 -4.80 11.18
CA ALA A 180 22.25 -4.69 11.12
C ALA A 180 22.74 -3.70 10.04
N ALA A 181 21.92 -3.47 9.03
CA ALA A 181 22.22 -2.56 7.93
C ALA A 181 21.79 -1.10 8.17
N ILE A 182 21.09 -0.80 9.28
CA ILE A 182 20.76 0.57 9.67
C ILE A 182 22.03 1.27 10.17
N GLN A 183 22.46 2.33 9.45
CA GLN A 183 23.70 3.05 9.76
C GLN A 183 23.55 4.03 10.94
N GLY A 184 22.34 4.51 11.21
CA GLY A 184 22.07 5.46 12.29
C GLY A 184 21.98 4.78 13.65
N PRO A 185 22.91 4.96 14.60
CA PRO A 185 22.90 4.25 15.89
C PRO A 185 21.61 4.48 16.68
N VAL A 186 21.09 5.71 16.68
CA VAL A 186 19.81 6.04 17.32
C VAL A 186 18.62 5.34 16.67
N LEU A 187 18.61 5.23 15.33
CA LEU A 187 17.56 4.53 14.61
C LEU A 187 17.65 3.01 14.81
N ALA A 188 18.86 2.45 14.83
CA ALA A 188 19.07 1.03 15.11
C ALA A 188 18.62 0.65 16.54
N GLU A 189 18.93 1.49 17.53
CA GLU A 189 18.47 1.28 18.91
C GLU A 189 16.93 1.39 19.00
N ARG A 190 16.35 2.39 18.35
CA ARG A 190 14.89 2.53 18.26
C ARG A 190 14.24 1.31 17.61
N ALA A 191 14.84 0.76 16.55
CA ALA A 191 14.34 -0.45 15.88
C ALA A 191 14.35 -1.66 16.83
N ARG A 192 15.46 -1.87 17.57
CA ARG A 192 15.54 -2.94 18.58
C ARG A 192 14.48 -2.78 19.68
N ALA A 193 14.33 -1.57 20.22
CA ALA A 193 13.32 -1.28 21.21
C ALA A 193 11.89 -1.52 20.68
N THR A 194 11.63 -1.15 19.41
CA THR A 194 10.33 -1.34 18.77
C THR A 194 9.99 -2.84 18.62
N ILE A 195 10.95 -3.66 18.20
CA ILE A 195 10.79 -5.13 18.13
C ILE A 195 10.54 -5.70 19.53
N ALA A 196 11.37 -5.34 20.51
CA ALA A 196 11.27 -5.86 21.88
C ALA A 196 9.93 -5.51 22.55
N GLN A 197 9.38 -4.33 22.29
CA GLN A 197 8.08 -3.89 22.79
C GLN A 197 6.89 -4.54 22.07
N ASN A 198 7.09 -5.07 20.87
CA ASN A 198 6.05 -5.63 20.02
C ASN A 198 6.43 -7.02 19.48
N PRO A 199 6.70 -8.00 20.36
CA PRO A 199 7.20 -9.32 19.94
C PRO A 199 6.17 -10.15 19.16
N SER A 200 4.88 -9.80 19.24
CA SER A 200 3.77 -10.52 18.62
C SER A 200 2.81 -9.55 17.93
N VAL A 201 3.34 -8.67 17.10
CA VAL A 201 2.52 -7.69 16.40
C VAL A 201 1.56 -8.38 15.41
N ASN A 202 0.32 -7.88 15.33
CA ASN A 202 -0.55 -8.17 14.19
C ASN A 202 -0.20 -7.21 13.05
N PRO A 203 0.39 -7.69 11.94
CA PRO A 203 0.87 -6.82 10.87
C PRO A 203 -0.21 -5.91 10.28
N GLU A 204 -1.43 -6.41 10.09
CA GLU A 204 -2.54 -5.62 9.54
C GLU A 204 -2.97 -4.46 10.44
N LYS A 205 -2.85 -4.63 11.76
CA LYS A 205 -3.14 -3.57 12.74
C LYS A 205 -1.98 -2.60 12.90
N TRP A 206 -0.76 -3.08 12.70
CA TRP A 206 0.44 -2.25 12.80
C TRP A 206 0.57 -1.27 11.63
N ILE A 207 0.27 -1.74 10.41
CA ILE A 207 0.29 -0.93 9.18
C ILE A 207 -1.15 -0.89 8.60
N PRO A 208 -2.03 -0.03 9.09
CA PRO A 208 -3.44 -0.03 8.67
C PRO A 208 -3.69 0.60 7.28
N ARG A 209 -2.65 0.96 6.53
CA ARG A 209 -2.78 1.65 5.23
C ARG A 209 -2.67 0.67 4.05
N PRO A 210 -3.50 0.84 2.99
CA PRO A 210 -4.73 1.62 2.98
C PRO A 210 -5.81 1.01 3.89
N SER A 211 -6.71 1.83 4.47
CA SER A 211 -7.81 1.35 5.32
C SER A 211 -9.07 1.12 4.50
N LEU A 212 -9.54 -0.12 4.44
CA LEU A 212 -10.80 -0.52 3.79
C LEU A 212 -12.00 -0.52 4.78
N ASP A 213 -11.75 -0.34 6.06
CA ASP A 213 -12.74 -0.35 7.13
C ASP A 213 -13.51 0.96 7.27
#